data_b79f0c40d4d82033af0132708d5687b4
#
_entry.id   b79f0c40d4d82033af0132708d5687b4
#
_cell.length_a   1.000
_cell.length_b   1.000
_cell.length_c   1.000
_cell.angle_alpha   90.00
_cell.angle_beta   90.00
_cell.angle_gamma   90.00
#
_symmetry.space_group_name_H-M   'P 1'
#
loop_
_entity.id
_entity.type
_entity.pdbx_description
1 polymer ?
#
loop_
_entity_poly.entity_id
_entity_poly.type
_entity_poly.pdbx_seq_one_letter_code
_entity_poly.pdbx_strand_id
1 'polypeptide(L)'
;SGGGNWSANSSDIYYNSGNVGIGTISPSNPLHIKGSSTISLPSGYTWTNSSSFTYHSNYNQAISLRVENGIWSEYHIFNTSDRRIKENIVDVSDNQALNILRNIPSRYYEYKDKVSRGAEKTIGFIAQEVKEHMPMAIAIETNIIPNEYRSLSDISWNNTTLYTDLSDCSGVKYRFYVSNDLMGNDETMKEVIGNADNSFTFDQFYNNVFCYGREVDDFHTLDKQKLFALNFSATQELDRIIQSQQT
;
A
#
# COMPACT_ATOMS: atom_id res chain seq x y z
N SER A 1 2.59 -7.45 38.88
CA SER A 1 3.31 -8.29 37.92
C SER A 1 2.28 -8.95 37.02
N GLY A 2 1.94 -8.29 35.91
CA GLY A 2 1.16 -8.91 34.85
C GLY A 2 2.04 -9.92 34.09
N GLY A 3 2.00 -11.19 34.49
CA GLY A 3 2.51 -12.28 33.66
C GLY A 3 1.73 -12.25 32.34
N GLY A 4 2.41 -12.04 31.23
CA GLY A 4 1.77 -12.03 29.92
C GLY A 4 1.10 -13.39 29.67
N ASN A 5 -0.15 -13.37 29.25
CA ASN A 5 -0.92 -14.58 28.90
C ASN A 5 -0.43 -15.28 27.60
N TRP A 6 0.72 -14.88 27.09
CA TRP A 6 1.34 -15.45 25.91
C TRP A 6 2.32 -16.54 26.31
N SER A 7 2.27 -17.66 25.61
CA SER A 7 3.24 -18.76 25.71
C SER A 7 4.25 -18.64 24.58
N ALA A 8 5.50 -19.05 24.83
CA ALA A 8 6.56 -19.08 23.84
C ALA A 8 6.89 -20.51 23.44
N ASN A 9 7.16 -20.74 22.15
CA ASN A 9 7.71 -21.97 21.61
C ASN A 9 8.87 -21.59 20.71
N SER A 10 10.09 -21.72 21.22
CA SER A 10 11.30 -21.19 20.57
C SER A 10 11.20 -19.68 20.32
N SER A 11 11.16 -19.24 19.07
CA SER A 11 11.01 -17.84 18.66
C SER A 11 9.54 -17.40 18.49
N ASP A 12 8.58 -18.34 18.59
CA ASP A 12 7.17 -18.05 18.36
C ASP A 12 6.45 -17.75 19.67
N ILE A 13 5.47 -16.84 19.59
CA ILE A 13 4.57 -16.48 20.68
C ILE A 13 3.17 -16.91 20.27
N TYR A 14 2.46 -17.64 21.12
CA TYR A 14 1.10 -18.10 20.87
C TYR A 14 0.17 -17.87 22.05
N TYR A 15 -1.12 -17.79 21.78
CA TYR A 15 -2.19 -17.69 22.76
C TYR A 15 -3.32 -18.65 22.38
N ASN A 16 -3.61 -19.64 23.20
CA ASN A 16 -4.60 -20.69 22.94
C ASN A 16 -5.71 -20.77 24.00
N SER A 17 -5.75 -19.84 24.94
CA SER A 17 -6.69 -19.87 26.08
C SER A 17 -7.92 -18.98 25.88
N GLY A 18 -8.16 -18.47 24.68
CA GLY A 18 -9.30 -17.61 24.39
C GLY A 18 -9.09 -16.75 23.14
N ASN A 19 -9.75 -15.63 23.08
CA ASN A 19 -9.68 -14.68 21.96
C ASN A 19 -8.69 -13.56 22.26
N VAL A 20 -8.01 -13.05 21.21
CA VAL A 20 -7.12 -11.90 21.26
C VAL A 20 -7.89 -10.65 20.85
N GLY A 21 -7.98 -9.68 21.74
CA GLY A 21 -8.53 -8.36 21.49
C GLY A 21 -7.43 -7.31 21.36
N ILE A 22 -7.41 -6.57 20.25
CA ILE A 22 -6.59 -5.36 20.09
C ILE A 22 -7.56 -4.18 20.12
N GLY A 23 -7.45 -3.32 21.12
CA GLY A 23 -8.37 -2.19 21.31
C GLY A 23 -9.77 -2.58 21.80
N THR A 24 -9.97 -3.81 22.27
CA THR A 24 -11.22 -4.30 22.89
C THR A 24 -10.93 -5.29 24.00
N ILE A 25 -11.73 -5.21 25.08
CA ILE A 25 -11.71 -6.16 26.20
C ILE A 25 -12.74 -7.28 26.04
N SER A 26 -13.55 -7.23 24.98
CA SER A 26 -14.61 -8.22 24.70
C SER A 26 -14.50 -8.69 23.25
N PRO A 27 -13.45 -9.47 22.91
CA PRO A 27 -13.28 -9.96 21.55
C PRO A 27 -14.33 -11.03 21.21
N SER A 28 -15.01 -10.83 20.07
CA SER A 28 -16.06 -11.72 19.56
C SER A 28 -15.54 -12.85 18.68
N ASN A 29 -14.30 -12.78 18.25
CA ASN A 29 -13.64 -13.75 17.37
C ASN A 29 -12.22 -14.04 17.89
N PRO A 30 -11.57 -15.13 17.43
CA PRO A 30 -10.21 -15.48 17.86
C PRO A 30 -9.20 -14.32 17.78
N LEU A 31 -9.31 -13.49 16.75
CA LEU A 31 -8.65 -12.19 16.67
C LEU A 31 -9.70 -11.11 16.39
N HIS A 32 -9.86 -10.15 17.30
CA HIS A 32 -10.76 -9.00 17.13
C HIS A 32 -9.97 -7.71 17.31
N ILE A 33 -9.81 -6.95 16.21
CA ILE A 33 -9.18 -5.63 16.22
C ILE A 33 -10.26 -4.57 16.20
N LYS A 34 -10.34 -3.77 17.26
CA LYS A 34 -11.25 -2.63 17.38
C LYS A 34 -10.46 -1.34 17.48
N GLY A 35 -10.80 -0.38 16.67
CA GLY A 35 -10.06 0.87 16.53
C GLY A 35 -9.26 0.89 15.23
N SER A 36 -8.72 2.02 14.94
CA SER A 36 -7.99 2.28 13.70
C SER A 36 -6.97 3.38 13.92
N SER A 37 -5.91 3.37 13.14
CA SER A 37 -5.11 4.57 12.86
C SER A 37 -5.61 5.20 11.58
N THR A 38 -5.54 6.50 11.51
CA THR A 38 -5.99 7.27 10.36
C THR A 38 -4.84 7.45 9.38
N ILE A 39 -5.06 7.04 8.13
CA ILE A 39 -4.18 7.42 7.02
C ILE A 39 -4.80 8.68 6.41
N SER A 40 -4.04 9.76 6.35
CA SER A 40 -4.45 10.95 5.58
C SER A 40 -4.34 10.62 4.10
N LEU A 41 -5.48 10.57 3.43
CA LEU A 41 -5.53 10.53 1.99
C LEU A 41 -5.54 11.98 1.49
N PRO A 42 -4.69 12.35 0.54
CA PRO A 42 -4.72 13.69 -0.01
C PRO A 42 -6.06 13.96 -0.68
N SER A 43 -6.37 15.22 -0.73
CA SER A 43 -7.56 15.81 -1.33
C SER A 43 -8.03 15.11 -2.62
N GLY A 44 -9.25 14.64 -2.62
CA GLY A 44 -9.89 13.97 -3.75
C GLY A 44 -11.06 14.78 -4.31
N TYR A 45 -11.36 14.58 -5.58
CA TYR A 45 -12.59 15.07 -6.19
C TYR A 45 -13.73 14.11 -5.91
N THR A 46 -14.86 14.63 -5.41
CA THR A 46 -16.12 13.87 -5.36
C THR A 46 -17.11 14.43 -6.36
N TRP A 47 -17.83 13.53 -7.03
CA TRP A 47 -18.99 13.90 -7.83
C TRP A 47 -20.15 14.16 -6.88
N THR A 48 -20.64 15.39 -6.82
CA THR A 48 -21.78 15.75 -5.99
C THR A 48 -23.10 15.74 -6.76
N ASN A 49 -23.08 15.81 -8.09
CA ASN A 49 -24.17 15.56 -9.02
C ASN A 49 -23.66 15.70 -10.47
N SER A 50 -24.51 15.52 -11.46
CA SER A 50 -24.16 15.41 -12.89
C SER A 50 -23.43 16.61 -13.52
N SER A 51 -23.08 17.65 -12.77
CA SER A 51 -22.50 18.87 -13.33
C SER A 51 -21.45 19.58 -12.48
N SER A 52 -21.12 19.11 -11.27
CA SER A 52 -20.12 19.78 -10.44
C SER A 52 -19.22 18.82 -9.69
N PHE A 53 -17.93 19.11 -9.73
CA PHE A 53 -16.92 18.46 -8.91
C PHE A 53 -16.76 19.27 -7.62
N THR A 54 -16.88 18.62 -6.47
CA THR A 54 -16.51 19.22 -5.20
C THR A 54 -15.16 18.66 -4.73
N TYR A 55 -14.24 19.54 -4.47
CA TYR A 55 -12.95 19.23 -3.89
C TYR A 55 -13.10 19.07 -2.37
N HIS A 56 -12.80 17.90 -1.85
CA HIS A 56 -12.67 17.67 -0.42
C HIS A 56 -11.18 17.61 -0.05
N SER A 57 -10.77 18.50 0.85
CA SER A 57 -9.44 18.43 1.46
C SER A 57 -9.43 17.35 2.55
N ASN A 58 -8.49 16.42 2.45
CA ASN A 58 -8.16 15.42 3.48
C ASN A 58 -9.28 14.40 3.76
N TYR A 59 -9.37 13.38 2.95
CA TYR A 59 -10.12 12.17 3.28
C TYR A 59 -9.24 11.26 4.15
N ASN A 60 -9.66 11.07 5.40
CA ASN A 60 -8.98 10.19 6.34
C ASN A 60 -9.61 8.81 6.31
N GLN A 61 -8.86 7.79 5.90
CA GLN A 61 -9.33 6.40 5.97
C GLN A 61 -8.81 5.73 7.25
N ALA A 62 -9.74 5.15 8.00
CA ALA A 62 -9.43 4.38 9.20
C ALA A 62 -8.92 2.99 8.81
N ILE A 63 -7.72 2.61 9.24
CA ILE A 63 -7.12 1.29 8.99
C ILE A 63 -6.89 0.58 10.33
N SER A 64 -7.44 -0.61 10.46
CA SER A 64 -7.29 -1.45 11.66
C SER A 64 -6.20 -2.52 11.51
N LEU A 65 -5.91 -2.96 10.28
CA LEU A 65 -4.89 -3.97 10.00
C LEU A 65 -4.08 -3.53 8.78
N ARG A 66 -2.77 -3.43 8.94
CA ARG A 66 -1.80 -3.28 7.85
C ARG A 66 -0.93 -4.53 7.78
N VAL A 67 -0.83 -5.12 6.61
CA VAL A 67 0.07 -6.23 6.29
C VAL A 67 0.97 -5.82 5.14
N GLU A 68 2.25 -6.13 5.22
CA GLU A 68 3.23 -5.75 4.19
C GLU A 68 3.27 -6.76 3.03
N ASN A 69 2.85 -7.98 3.30
CA ASN A 69 2.76 -9.06 2.33
C ASN A 69 1.30 -9.46 2.06
N GLY A 70 1.09 -10.58 1.37
CA GLY A 70 -0.24 -11.07 1.05
C GLY A 70 -1.01 -11.58 2.27
N ILE A 71 -2.33 -11.53 2.20
CA ILE A 71 -3.24 -12.18 3.13
C ILE A 71 -3.70 -13.48 2.47
N TRP A 72 -3.44 -14.61 3.12
CA TRP A 72 -4.00 -15.91 2.73
C TRP A 72 -5.30 -16.13 3.50
N SER A 73 -6.41 -16.23 2.79
CA SER A 73 -7.70 -16.62 3.34
C SER A 73 -8.15 -17.93 2.71
N GLU A 74 -8.39 -18.96 3.50
CA GLU A 74 -8.87 -20.26 3.03
C GLU A 74 -10.37 -20.25 2.68
N TYR A 75 -11.08 -19.18 3.05
CA TYR A 75 -12.51 -19.06 2.80
C TYR A 75 -12.84 -17.65 2.29
N HIS A 76 -13.92 -17.04 2.75
CA HIS A 76 -14.41 -15.75 2.24
C HIS A 76 -13.89 -14.56 3.04
N ILE A 77 -13.68 -13.44 2.36
CA ILE A 77 -13.53 -12.11 2.97
C ILE A 77 -14.88 -11.40 2.85
N PHE A 78 -15.52 -11.10 3.98
CA PHE A 78 -16.82 -10.43 4.02
C PHE A 78 -16.65 -8.93 4.24
N ASN A 79 -17.30 -8.13 3.39
CA ASN A 79 -17.42 -6.70 3.58
C ASN A 79 -18.86 -6.34 3.90
N THR A 80 -19.07 -5.46 4.88
CA THR A 80 -20.40 -4.94 5.19
C THR A 80 -20.91 -4.07 4.04
N SER A 81 -22.15 -4.32 3.58
CA SER A 81 -22.75 -3.58 2.46
C SER A 81 -24.26 -3.41 2.63
N ASP A 82 -24.76 -3.39 3.86
CA ASP A 82 -26.19 -3.21 4.16
C ASP A 82 -26.67 -1.83 3.69
N ARG A 83 -27.86 -1.79 3.08
CA ARG A 83 -28.49 -0.54 2.61
C ARG A 83 -28.65 0.49 3.74
N ARG A 84 -28.92 0.04 4.95
CA ARG A 84 -29.21 0.91 6.12
C ARG A 84 -28.00 1.71 6.60
N ILE A 85 -26.79 1.34 6.21
CA ILE A 85 -25.55 2.09 6.53
C ILE A 85 -25.13 3.02 5.39
N LYS A 86 -25.95 3.16 4.34
CA LYS A 86 -25.67 3.95 3.14
C LYS A 86 -26.76 5.00 2.95
N GLU A 87 -26.38 6.14 2.41
CA GLU A 87 -27.29 7.22 2.06
C GLU A 87 -27.00 7.73 0.65
N ASN A 88 -27.89 8.55 0.08
CA ASN A 88 -27.72 9.14 -1.25
C ASN A 88 -27.40 8.12 -2.35
N ILE A 89 -28.08 6.97 -2.30
CA ILE A 89 -27.87 5.86 -3.23
C ILE A 89 -28.41 6.24 -4.59
N VAL A 90 -27.51 6.35 -5.56
CA VAL A 90 -27.83 6.64 -6.98
C VAL A 90 -27.20 5.57 -7.86
N ASP A 91 -27.79 5.34 -9.01
CA ASP A 91 -27.26 4.38 -9.98
C ASP A 91 -25.97 4.95 -10.64
N VAL A 92 -25.03 4.06 -10.88
CA VAL A 92 -23.88 4.38 -11.74
C VAL A 92 -24.35 4.40 -13.18
N SER A 93 -24.06 5.47 -13.91
CA SER A 93 -24.38 5.54 -15.34
C SER A 93 -23.59 4.49 -16.11
N ASP A 94 -24.26 3.49 -16.66
CA ASP A 94 -23.66 2.35 -17.36
C ASP A 94 -22.83 2.79 -18.57
N ASN A 95 -23.33 3.75 -19.35
CA ASN A 95 -22.61 4.34 -20.47
C ASN A 95 -21.30 5.03 -20.03
N GLN A 96 -21.36 5.80 -18.92
CA GLN A 96 -20.15 6.42 -18.37
C GLN A 96 -19.18 5.37 -17.83
N ALA A 97 -19.69 4.33 -17.16
CA ALA A 97 -18.86 3.24 -16.66
C ALA A 97 -18.11 2.52 -17.80
N LEU A 98 -18.79 2.21 -18.89
CA LEU A 98 -18.19 1.59 -20.07
C LEU A 98 -17.13 2.50 -20.69
N ASN A 99 -17.38 3.81 -20.77
CA ASN A 99 -16.42 4.77 -21.30
C ASN A 99 -15.17 4.88 -20.42
N ILE A 100 -15.32 4.90 -19.10
CA ILE A 100 -14.20 4.90 -18.16
C ILE A 100 -13.35 3.64 -18.34
N LEU A 101 -13.99 2.46 -18.37
CA LEU A 101 -13.28 1.18 -18.53
C LEU A 101 -12.47 1.09 -19.82
N ARG A 102 -12.98 1.62 -20.92
CA ARG A 102 -12.26 1.64 -22.21
C ARG A 102 -10.95 2.43 -22.15
N ASN A 103 -10.84 3.38 -21.24
CA ASN A 103 -9.68 4.25 -21.10
C ASN A 103 -8.70 3.78 -20.02
N ILE A 104 -9.02 2.76 -19.21
CA ILE A 104 -8.13 2.20 -18.21
C ILE A 104 -7.38 1.00 -18.80
N PRO A 105 -6.06 1.12 -19.11
CA PRO A 105 -5.32 0.02 -19.69
C PRO A 105 -4.94 -1.03 -18.64
N SER A 106 -5.03 -2.30 -19.01
CA SER A 106 -4.37 -3.39 -18.28
C SER A 106 -2.92 -3.50 -18.74
N ARG A 107 -1.98 -3.64 -17.82
CA ARG A 107 -0.55 -3.68 -18.09
C ARG A 107 0.08 -4.98 -17.63
N TYR A 108 1.06 -5.46 -18.39
CA TYR A 108 2.05 -6.39 -17.89
C TYR A 108 3.21 -5.61 -17.29
N TYR A 109 3.67 -6.01 -16.11
CA TYR A 109 4.80 -5.38 -15.43
C TYR A 109 5.56 -6.38 -14.56
N GLU A 110 6.74 -5.99 -14.13
CA GLU A 110 7.53 -6.67 -13.10
C GLU A 110 7.75 -5.70 -11.94
N TYR A 111 7.88 -6.24 -10.74
CA TYR A 111 8.26 -5.43 -9.59
C TYR A 111 9.77 -5.18 -9.59
N LYS A 112 10.19 -3.98 -9.19
CA LYS A 112 11.61 -3.67 -8.97
C LYS A 112 12.18 -4.50 -7.83
N ASP A 113 11.43 -4.60 -6.73
CA ASP A 113 11.76 -5.46 -5.60
C ASP A 113 11.37 -6.92 -5.92
N LYS A 114 12.28 -7.61 -6.60
CA LYS A 114 12.10 -9.01 -7.01
C LYS A 114 12.23 -9.98 -5.84
N VAL A 115 12.92 -9.59 -4.78
CA VAL A 115 13.11 -10.44 -3.60
C VAL A 115 11.79 -10.59 -2.83
N SER A 116 11.10 -9.48 -2.55
CA SER A 116 9.86 -9.51 -1.78
C SER A 116 8.61 -9.79 -2.64
N ARG A 117 8.65 -9.45 -3.95
CA ARG A 117 7.48 -9.51 -4.84
C ARG A 117 7.54 -10.59 -5.91
N GLY A 118 8.69 -11.27 -6.03
CA GLY A 118 8.94 -12.22 -7.11
C GLY A 118 9.46 -11.56 -8.39
N ALA A 119 10.15 -12.36 -9.21
CA ALA A 119 10.73 -11.93 -10.48
C ALA A 119 9.79 -12.11 -11.68
N GLU A 120 8.63 -12.72 -11.46
CA GLU A 120 7.70 -13.07 -12.53
C GLU A 120 6.97 -11.84 -13.05
N LYS A 121 6.73 -11.84 -14.37
CA LYS A 121 5.85 -10.87 -15.01
C LYS A 121 4.41 -11.09 -14.53
N THR A 122 3.76 -10.02 -14.12
CA THR A 122 2.36 -10.04 -13.67
C THR A 122 1.49 -9.11 -14.51
N ILE A 123 0.17 -9.23 -14.36
CA ILE A 123 -0.82 -8.36 -14.99
C ILE A 123 -1.56 -7.55 -13.94
N GLY A 124 -1.85 -6.31 -14.25
CA GLY A 124 -2.63 -5.43 -13.37
C GLY A 124 -2.77 -4.02 -13.92
N PHE A 125 -2.97 -3.08 -13.02
CA PHE A 125 -3.20 -1.68 -13.35
C PHE A 125 -2.09 -0.81 -12.75
N ILE A 126 -1.79 0.30 -13.42
CA ILE A 126 -0.93 1.36 -12.90
C ILE A 126 -1.83 2.41 -12.24
N ALA A 127 -1.62 2.65 -10.95
CA ALA A 127 -2.50 3.51 -10.16
C ALA A 127 -2.60 4.94 -10.73
N GLN A 128 -1.51 5.47 -11.26
CA GLN A 128 -1.48 6.78 -11.91
C GLN A 128 -2.38 6.82 -13.17
N GLU A 129 -2.36 5.78 -13.99
CA GLU A 129 -3.21 5.68 -15.19
C GLU A 129 -4.70 5.54 -14.82
N VAL A 130 -5.01 4.78 -13.77
CA VAL A 130 -6.38 4.67 -13.24
C VAL A 130 -6.87 6.02 -12.71
N LYS A 131 -6.01 6.78 -12.03
CA LYS A 131 -6.34 8.09 -11.47
C LYS A 131 -6.87 9.08 -12.51
N GLU A 132 -6.37 9.02 -13.73
CA GLU A 132 -6.80 9.91 -14.82
C GLU A 132 -8.27 9.73 -15.18
N HIS A 133 -8.82 8.50 -15.00
CA HIS A 133 -10.17 8.15 -15.42
C HIS A 133 -11.10 7.84 -14.25
N MET A 134 -10.57 7.38 -13.13
CA MET A 134 -11.33 7.01 -11.92
C MET A 134 -10.58 7.42 -10.64
N PRO A 135 -10.41 8.72 -10.38
CA PRO A 135 -9.62 9.19 -9.24
C PRO A 135 -10.14 8.71 -7.88
N MET A 136 -11.44 8.43 -7.76
CA MET A 136 -12.05 7.89 -6.53
C MET A 136 -11.56 6.50 -6.14
N ALA A 137 -10.92 5.77 -7.05
CA ALA A 137 -10.34 4.45 -6.77
C ALA A 137 -8.89 4.55 -6.27
N ILE A 138 -8.33 5.74 -6.17
CA ILE A 138 -6.93 5.96 -5.83
C ILE A 138 -6.82 6.65 -4.48
N ALA A 139 -5.91 6.13 -3.64
CA ALA A 139 -5.42 6.82 -2.47
C ALA A 139 -3.93 7.16 -2.64
N ILE A 140 -3.46 8.18 -1.93
CA ILE A 140 -2.06 8.57 -1.91
C ILE A 140 -1.59 8.49 -0.45
N GLU A 141 -0.41 7.92 -0.25
CA GLU A 141 0.18 7.77 1.08
C GLU A 141 1.69 8.03 1.05
N THR A 142 2.28 8.20 2.23
CA THR A 142 3.73 8.23 2.36
C THR A 142 4.25 6.78 2.43
N ASN A 143 5.21 6.43 1.59
CA ASN A 143 5.82 5.10 1.59
C ASN A 143 7.27 5.15 1.07
N ILE A 144 8.05 4.11 1.37
CA ILE A 144 9.40 3.97 0.84
C ILE A 144 9.35 3.14 -0.45
N ILE A 145 9.89 3.67 -1.54
CA ILE A 145 9.89 3.03 -2.86
C ILE A 145 11.29 2.53 -3.25
N PRO A 146 11.39 1.41 -4.00
CA PRO A 146 12.66 0.87 -4.48
C PRO A 146 13.15 1.63 -5.72
N ASN A 147 13.43 2.93 -5.58
CA ASN A 147 13.90 3.76 -6.69
C ASN A 147 15.41 3.65 -6.94
N GLU A 148 16.19 3.26 -5.94
CA GLU A 148 17.63 2.97 -6.06
C GLU A 148 17.85 1.47 -6.32
N TYR A 149 17.43 0.61 -5.43
CA TYR A 149 17.48 -0.85 -5.48
C TYR A 149 18.80 -1.42 -5.97
N ARG A 150 19.90 -1.03 -5.33
CA ARG A 150 21.27 -1.40 -5.71
C ARG A 150 22.22 -1.44 -4.53
N SER A 151 23.26 -2.25 -4.64
CA SER A 151 24.42 -2.14 -3.76
C SER A 151 25.18 -0.84 -4.07
N LEU A 152 25.58 -0.13 -3.04
CA LEU A 152 26.38 1.07 -3.17
C LEU A 152 27.87 0.68 -3.24
N SER A 153 28.57 1.08 -4.30
CA SER A 153 30.00 0.80 -4.53
C SER A 153 30.91 2.00 -4.26
N ASP A 154 30.43 3.21 -4.61
CA ASP A 154 31.16 4.45 -4.39
C ASP A 154 30.77 5.03 -3.04
N ILE A 155 31.26 4.39 -1.97
CA ILE A 155 30.98 4.80 -0.60
C ILE A 155 32.26 5.09 0.17
N SER A 156 32.17 6.02 1.10
CA SER A 156 33.20 6.26 2.12
C SER A 156 32.58 6.46 3.48
N TRP A 157 33.29 6.08 4.50
CA TRP A 157 32.86 6.21 5.88
C TRP A 157 33.78 7.16 6.67
N ASN A 158 33.13 8.04 7.43
CA ASN A 158 33.78 8.76 8.51
C ASN A 158 33.11 8.37 9.83
N ASN A 159 33.75 7.50 10.60
CA ASN A 159 33.15 6.80 11.75
C ASN A 159 31.84 6.10 11.35
N THR A 160 30.70 6.60 11.80
CA THR A 160 29.35 6.06 11.53
C THR A 160 28.62 6.81 10.42
N THR A 161 29.25 7.79 9.80
CA THR A 161 28.66 8.59 8.72
C THR A 161 29.07 8.02 7.37
N LEU A 162 28.08 7.63 6.59
CA LEU A 162 28.22 7.11 5.23
C LEU A 162 28.07 8.25 4.20
N TYR A 163 29.05 8.37 3.31
CA TYR A 163 29.00 9.22 2.13
C TYR A 163 28.81 8.37 0.90
N THR A 164 27.92 8.77 -0.01
CA THR A 164 27.49 8.01 -1.17
C THR A 164 27.41 8.90 -2.41
N ASP A 165 27.14 8.29 -3.56
CA ASP A 165 26.80 8.97 -4.82
C ASP A 165 25.32 9.43 -4.90
N LEU A 166 24.54 9.20 -3.84
CA LEU A 166 23.12 9.64 -3.78
C LEU A 166 23.05 11.17 -3.64
N SER A 167 22.11 11.78 -4.36
CA SER A 167 21.84 13.21 -4.31
C SER A 167 20.44 13.51 -3.76
N ASP A 168 20.25 14.77 -3.35
CA ASP A 168 18.94 15.25 -2.87
C ASP A 168 18.38 14.43 -1.68
N CYS A 169 19.29 14.00 -0.79
CA CYS A 169 18.95 13.15 0.35
C CYS A 169 18.59 13.93 1.61
N SER A 170 18.94 15.22 1.67
CA SER A 170 18.79 16.04 2.88
C SER A 170 17.35 16.04 3.40
N GLY A 171 17.16 15.57 4.63
CA GLY A 171 15.85 15.50 5.29
C GLY A 171 14.93 14.37 4.79
N VAL A 172 15.37 13.59 3.79
CA VAL A 172 14.60 12.48 3.21
C VAL A 172 14.99 11.18 3.88
N LYS A 173 14.02 10.37 4.24
CA LYS A 173 14.24 9.04 4.80
C LYS A 173 14.54 8.03 3.69
N TYR A 174 15.60 7.25 3.88
CA TYR A 174 16.01 6.16 3.01
C TYR A 174 16.00 4.84 3.76
N ARG A 175 15.71 3.76 3.05
CA ARG A 175 15.84 2.39 3.54
C ARG A 175 17.10 1.75 2.95
N PHE A 176 17.87 1.16 3.85
CA PHE A 176 19.08 0.40 3.53
C PHE A 176 18.98 -1.01 4.10
N TYR A 177 19.59 -1.95 3.42
CA TYR A 177 19.93 -3.26 3.97
C TYR A 177 21.43 -3.30 4.13
N VAL A 178 21.90 -3.59 5.32
CA VAL A 178 23.30 -3.47 5.72
C VAL A 178 23.79 -4.75 6.36
N SER A 179 25.07 -5.10 6.14
CA SER A 179 25.68 -6.31 6.69
C SER A 179 27.18 -6.11 6.86
N ASN A 180 27.77 -6.78 7.85
CA ASN A 180 29.23 -6.92 8.02
C ASN A 180 29.71 -8.30 7.57
N ASP A 181 28.82 -9.27 7.37
CA ASP A 181 29.12 -10.58 6.83
C ASP A 181 29.08 -10.55 5.29
N LEU A 182 30.10 -11.15 4.65
CA LEU A 182 30.17 -11.27 3.18
C LEU A 182 29.01 -12.10 2.58
N MET A 183 28.44 -13.00 3.36
CA MET A 183 27.31 -13.83 2.94
C MET A 183 25.95 -13.23 3.33
N GLY A 184 25.94 -12.09 4.04
CA GLY A 184 24.72 -11.41 4.45
C GLY A 184 23.96 -12.08 5.60
N ASN A 185 24.56 -13.01 6.34
CA ASN A 185 23.85 -13.73 7.42
C ASN A 185 23.42 -12.83 8.59
N ASP A 186 24.05 -11.65 8.72
CA ASP A 186 23.73 -10.61 9.71
C ASP A 186 22.98 -9.42 9.10
N GLU A 187 22.35 -9.59 7.93
CA GLU A 187 21.65 -8.52 7.24
C GLU A 187 20.59 -7.88 8.15
N THR A 188 20.63 -6.55 8.19
CA THR A 188 19.69 -5.75 8.98
C THR A 188 19.15 -4.61 8.14
N MET A 189 17.84 -4.38 8.23
CA MET A 189 17.20 -3.22 7.62
C MET A 189 17.38 -1.98 8.51
N LYS A 190 17.77 -0.87 7.90
CA LYS A 190 17.91 0.45 8.52
C LYS A 190 17.13 1.50 7.75
N GLU A 191 16.41 2.35 8.47
CA GLU A 191 15.81 3.54 7.91
C GLU A 191 16.53 4.76 8.48
N VAL A 192 17.13 5.55 7.61
CA VAL A 192 18.01 6.67 7.99
C VAL A 192 17.58 7.92 7.22
N ILE A 193 17.55 9.05 7.91
CA ILE A 193 17.29 10.35 7.31
C ILE A 193 18.60 10.94 6.82
N GLY A 194 18.62 11.40 5.57
CA GLY A 194 19.78 12.06 4.99
C GLY A 194 20.13 13.37 5.69
N ASN A 195 21.41 13.55 5.96
CA ASN A 195 21.96 14.78 6.54
C ASN A 195 21.94 15.94 5.52
N ALA A 196 22.18 17.15 5.98
CA ALA A 196 22.20 18.35 5.14
C ALA A 196 23.26 18.32 4.02
N ASP A 197 24.30 17.51 4.17
CA ASP A 197 25.39 17.29 3.20
C ASP A 197 25.16 16.04 2.32
N ASN A 198 23.95 15.48 2.30
CA ASN A 198 23.56 14.24 1.62
C ASN A 198 24.26 12.97 2.13
N SER A 199 24.89 13.01 3.30
CA SER A 199 25.41 11.82 3.98
C SER A 199 24.33 11.16 4.85
N PHE A 200 24.65 9.97 5.40
CA PHE A 200 23.74 9.23 6.27
C PHE A 200 24.47 8.79 7.55
N THR A 201 23.87 9.03 8.71
CA THR A 201 24.46 8.63 10.00
C THR A 201 23.79 7.35 10.50
N PHE A 202 24.58 6.28 10.61
CA PHE A 202 24.17 4.98 11.11
C PHE A 202 24.58 4.80 12.59
N ASP A 203 24.12 3.70 13.18
CA ASP A 203 24.50 3.28 14.53
C ASP A 203 25.93 2.72 14.60
N GLN A 204 26.45 2.19 13.47
CA GLN A 204 27.82 1.68 13.33
C GLN A 204 28.25 1.67 11.86
N PHE A 205 29.50 1.33 11.61
CA PHE A 205 30.07 1.04 10.29
C PHE A 205 29.53 -0.29 9.75
N TYR A 206 29.27 -0.36 8.44
CA TYR A 206 28.89 -1.57 7.72
C TYR A 206 29.72 -1.78 6.47
N ASN A 207 30.16 -3.03 6.23
CA ASN A 207 30.97 -3.39 5.06
C ASN A 207 30.13 -3.39 3.77
N ASN A 208 28.89 -3.87 3.87
CA ASN A 208 27.98 -4.00 2.73
C ASN A 208 26.78 -3.10 2.97
N VAL A 209 26.46 -2.28 1.98
CA VAL A 209 25.33 -1.34 2.01
C VAL A 209 24.55 -1.47 0.71
N PHE A 210 23.33 -1.97 0.82
CA PHE A 210 22.36 -1.97 -0.26
C PHE A 210 21.35 -0.85 -0.02
N CYS A 211 21.21 0.06 -0.97
CA CYS A 211 20.17 1.10 -0.92
C CYS A 211 18.89 0.59 -1.60
N TYR A 212 17.85 0.42 -0.82
CA TYR A 212 16.52 0.08 -1.34
C TYR A 212 15.90 1.26 -2.07
N GLY A 213 15.87 2.42 -1.40
CA GLY A 213 15.35 3.65 -1.94
C GLY A 213 14.83 4.60 -0.88
N ARG A 214 14.06 5.58 -1.31
CA ARG A 214 13.65 6.71 -0.47
C ARG A 214 12.16 6.72 -0.16
N GLU A 215 11.80 7.44 0.90
CA GLU A 215 10.43 7.81 1.22
C GLU A 215 9.91 8.85 0.22
N VAL A 216 8.66 8.67 -0.20
CA VAL A 216 7.89 9.60 -1.04
C VAL A 216 6.53 9.82 -0.38
N ASP A 217 5.94 10.99 -0.58
CA ASP A 217 4.64 11.38 -0.04
C ASP A 217 3.49 11.24 -1.05
N ASP A 218 3.82 10.80 -2.26
CA ASP A 218 2.90 10.65 -3.39
C ASP A 218 2.73 9.19 -3.84
N PHE A 219 2.95 8.22 -2.95
CA PHE A 219 2.79 6.81 -3.27
C PHE A 219 1.31 6.47 -3.50
N HIS A 220 0.98 6.03 -4.71
CA HIS A 220 -0.39 5.74 -5.14
C HIS A 220 -0.79 4.31 -4.81
N THR A 221 -1.96 4.14 -4.17
CA THR A 221 -2.61 2.85 -3.93
C THR A 221 -3.94 2.77 -4.67
N LEU A 222 -4.38 1.55 -4.99
CA LEU A 222 -5.57 1.28 -5.80
C LEU A 222 -6.60 0.46 -5.03
N ASP A 223 -7.82 0.99 -4.92
CA ASP A 223 -8.99 0.27 -4.44
C ASP A 223 -9.63 -0.53 -5.61
N LYS A 224 -9.26 -1.81 -5.70
CA LYS A 224 -9.75 -2.71 -6.74
C LYS A 224 -11.26 -3.01 -6.64
N GLN A 225 -11.86 -2.86 -5.45
CA GLN A 225 -13.30 -3.08 -5.25
C GLN A 225 -14.13 -2.06 -6.03
N LYS A 226 -13.67 -0.82 -6.10
CA LYS A 226 -14.34 0.22 -6.88
C LYS A 226 -14.27 -0.07 -8.37
N LEU A 227 -13.11 -0.53 -8.88
CA LEU A 227 -12.99 -0.97 -10.28
C LEU A 227 -13.90 -2.16 -10.58
N PHE A 228 -14.00 -3.11 -9.65
CA PHE A 228 -14.90 -4.25 -9.80
C PHE A 228 -16.37 -3.82 -9.90
N ALA A 229 -16.83 -2.90 -9.03
CA ALA A 229 -18.19 -2.37 -9.09
C ALA A 229 -18.46 -1.63 -10.41
N LEU A 230 -17.50 -0.82 -10.89
CA LEU A 230 -17.61 -0.12 -12.17
C LEU A 230 -17.72 -1.11 -13.34
N ASN A 231 -16.98 -2.21 -13.29
CA ASN A 231 -17.01 -3.26 -14.32
C ASN A 231 -18.39 -3.91 -14.44
N PHE A 232 -19.14 -4.07 -13.35
CA PHE A 232 -20.52 -4.55 -13.40
C PHE A 232 -21.41 -3.64 -14.26
N SER A 233 -21.39 -2.33 -13.98
CA SER A 233 -22.19 -1.35 -14.71
C SER A 233 -21.79 -1.28 -16.19
N ALA A 234 -20.48 -1.32 -16.48
CA ALA A 234 -20.01 -1.34 -17.87
C ALA A 234 -20.40 -2.62 -18.63
N THR A 235 -20.43 -3.76 -17.96
CA THR A 235 -20.89 -5.04 -18.54
C THR A 235 -22.39 -4.99 -18.85
N GLN A 236 -23.22 -4.37 -18.01
CA GLN A 236 -24.64 -4.15 -18.25
C GLN A 236 -24.87 -3.25 -19.49
N GLU A 237 -24.01 -2.25 -19.70
CA GLU A 237 -24.08 -1.43 -20.95
C GLU A 237 -23.73 -2.25 -22.19
N LEU A 238 -22.68 -3.07 -22.13
CA LEU A 238 -22.32 -3.95 -23.24
C LEU A 238 -23.46 -4.89 -23.61
N ASP A 239 -24.11 -5.51 -22.62
CA ASP A 239 -25.28 -6.37 -22.85
C ASP A 239 -26.42 -5.59 -23.53
N ARG A 240 -26.74 -4.38 -23.08
CA ARG A 240 -27.76 -3.53 -23.66
C ARG A 240 -27.46 -3.15 -25.13
N ILE A 241 -26.20 -2.84 -25.44
CA ILE A 241 -25.75 -2.55 -26.79
C ILE A 241 -25.92 -3.77 -27.69
N ILE A 242 -25.52 -4.95 -27.22
CA ILE A 242 -25.64 -6.21 -27.98
C ILE A 242 -27.13 -6.51 -28.27
N GLN A 243 -28.00 -6.40 -27.27
CA GLN A 243 -29.43 -6.63 -27.47
C GLN A 243 -30.04 -5.67 -28.47
N SER A 244 -29.63 -4.39 -28.46
CA SER A 244 -30.12 -3.39 -29.42
C SER A 244 -29.66 -3.63 -30.86
N GLN A 245 -28.58 -4.36 -31.08
CA GLN A 245 -28.09 -4.71 -32.44
C GLN A 245 -28.73 -5.98 -33.02
N GLN A 246 -29.45 -6.75 -32.17
CA GLN A 246 -30.15 -7.96 -32.57
C GLN A 246 -31.61 -7.71 -32.97
N THR A 247 -32.12 -6.52 -32.70
CA THR A 247 -33.45 -6.05 -33.09
C THR A 247 -33.38 -5.23 -34.36
#